data_788c7a8434e1a81cff01ef860d6b30df
#
_entry.id   788c7a8434e1a81cff01ef860d6b30df
#
_cell.length_a   1.000
_cell.length_b   1.000
_cell.length_c   1.000
_cell.angle_alpha   90.00
_cell.angle_beta   90.00
_cell.angle_gamma   90.00
#
_symmetry.space_group_name_H-M   'P 1'
#
loop_
_entity.id
_entity.type
_entity.pdbx_description
1 polymer ?
#
loop_
_entity_poly.entity_id
_entity_poly.type
_entity_poly.pdbx_seq_one_letter_code
_entity_poly.pdbx_strand_id
1 'polypeptide(L)'
;PSGKLEYYSTTLAQMFPDDKERGPVPHWVDEGAGHQERQYLERGRTYPFLLVSNHPRWRVHANLDDVTWFREMEEYVKVTGPDGYKYEPLWVHPTDAVVLGLETGDIVKLYKERGAVMGGVRVTERIMPGVVALPEGAWHDADMWGDRLDWGGCANTVSSDEPTAWSHGNPHNSCLVRLRPLTDAERAEAARREAAGRGEVAR
;
A
#
# COMPACT_ATOMS: atom_id res chain seq x y z
N PRO A 1 2.72 -4.42 -37.48
CA PRO A 1 3.64 -5.19 -36.64
C PRO A 1 4.70 -5.87 -37.49
N SER A 2 5.97 -5.58 -37.21
CA SER A 2 7.11 -6.11 -37.95
C SER A 2 7.40 -7.59 -37.64
N GLY A 3 6.74 -8.17 -36.64
CA GLY A 3 7.08 -9.49 -36.08
C GLY A 3 8.38 -9.49 -35.26
N LYS A 4 8.94 -8.31 -35.00
CA LYS A 4 10.16 -8.10 -34.19
C LYS A 4 9.82 -7.30 -32.93
N LEU A 5 10.77 -7.24 -32.00
CA LEU A 5 10.68 -6.35 -30.84
C LEU A 5 10.76 -4.89 -31.33
N GLU A 6 9.72 -4.11 -31.04
CA GLU A 6 9.60 -2.73 -31.47
C GLU A 6 9.74 -1.79 -30.27
N TYR A 7 10.78 -0.97 -30.26
CA TYR A 7 11.02 0.04 -29.22
C TYR A 7 10.34 1.39 -29.52
N TYR A 8 9.89 1.58 -30.75
CA TYR A 8 9.18 2.76 -31.21
C TYR A 8 7.78 2.36 -31.70
N SER A 9 6.76 2.92 -31.11
CA SER A 9 5.37 2.67 -31.50
C SER A 9 4.95 3.64 -32.61
N THR A 10 4.92 3.17 -33.83
CA THR A 10 4.40 3.96 -34.98
C THR A 10 2.92 4.31 -34.80
N THR A 11 2.16 3.43 -34.14
CA THR A 11 0.74 3.68 -33.85
C THR A 11 0.57 4.87 -32.91
N LEU A 12 1.33 4.92 -31.81
CA LEU A 12 1.26 6.06 -30.88
C LEU A 12 1.71 7.36 -31.55
N ALA A 13 2.79 7.32 -32.35
CA ALA A 13 3.26 8.48 -33.08
C ALA A 13 2.23 9.05 -34.06
N GLN A 14 1.44 8.18 -34.68
CA GLN A 14 0.40 8.61 -35.64
C GLN A 14 -0.89 9.06 -34.95
N MET A 15 -1.30 8.37 -33.90
CA MET A 15 -2.56 8.66 -33.20
C MET A 15 -2.45 9.86 -32.25
N PHE A 16 -1.26 10.10 -31.68
CA PHE A 16 -1.03 11.12 -30.65
C PHE A 16 0.28 11.89 -30.93
N PRO A 17 0.41 12.56 -32.08
CA PRO A 17 1.67 13.20 -32.49
C PRO A 17 2.11 14.34 -31.57
N ASP A 18 1.17 14.99 -30.90
CA ASP A 18 1.41 16.14 -30.03
C ASP A 18 1.51 15.79 -28.55
N ASP A 19 1.32 14.52 -28.18
CA ASP A 19 1.43 14.07 -26.79
C ASP A 19 2.89 13.86 -26.41
N LYS A 20 3.45 14.84 -25.73
CA LYS A 20 4.86 14.82 -25.28
C LYS A 20 5.08 13.93 -24.05
N GLU A 21 4.03 13.68 -23.32
CA GLU A 21 4.08 12.87 -22.08
C GLU A 21 4.04 11.37 -22.39
N ARG A 22 3.23 10.97 -23.38
CA ARG A 22 3.01 9.59 -23.77
C ARG A 22 3.43 9.35 -25.23
N GLY A 23 4.68 9.67 -25.50
CA GLY A 23 5.27 9.54 -26.82
C GLY A 23 5.45 8.11 -27.28
N PRO A 24 5.92 7.90 -28.53
CA PRO A 24 6.08 6.57 -29.12
C PRO A 24 7.19 5.70 -28.50
N VAL A 25 8.01 6.28 -27.63
CA VAL A 25 9.09 5.60 -26.91
C VAL A 25 8.86 5.78 -25.40
N PRO A 26 8.95 4.71 -24.58
CA PRO A 26 8.90 4.85 -23.14
C PRO A 26 9.98 5.81 -22.62
N HIS A 27 9.60 6.73 -21.78
CA HIS A 27 10.50 7.66 -21.11
C HIS A 27 10.02 7.96 -19.69
N TRP A 28 10.90 8.49 -18.87
CA TRP A 28 10.55 8.94 -17.54
C TRP A 28 9.70 10.21 -17.63
N VAL A 29 8.54 10.21 -16.94
CA VAL A 29 7.66 11.37 -16.81
C VAL A 29 7.83 11.91 -15.39
N ASP A 30 8.45 13.08 -15.28
CA ASP A 30 8.80 13.67 -13.99
C ASP A 30 7.61 14.41 -13.36
N GLU A 31 6.92 15.19 -14.17
CA GLU A 31 5.72 15.93 -13.80
C GLU A 31 4.59 15.47 -14.72
N GLY A 32 3.84 14.52 -14.29
CA GLY A 32 2.76 13.98 -15.12
C GLY A 32 1.40 14.08 -14.47
N ALA A 33 0.39 13.72 -15.25
CA ALA A 33 -0.99 13.65 -14.81
C ALA A 33 -1.09 12.93 -13.47
N GLY A 34 -1.69 13.56 -12.52
CA GLY A 34 -1.83 13.38 -11.08
C GLY A 34 -1.77 12.00 -10.41
N HIS A 35 -1.68 10.92 -11.19
CA HIS A 35 -1.60 9.56 -10.67
C HIS A 35 -0.20 9.12 -10.21
N GLN A 36 0.85 9.91 -10.53
CA GLN A 36 2.23 9.61 -10.15
C GLN A 36 2.74 10.60 -9.10
N GLU A 37 2.79 10.15 -7.86
CA GLU A 37 3.30 10.95 -6.76
C GLU A 37 4.82 10.78 -6.63
N ARG A 38 5.55 11.87 -6.31
CA ARG A 38 7.00 11.90 -6.19
C ARG A 38 7.44 12.38 -4.82
N GLN A 39 8.32 11.62 -4.17
CA GLN A 39 8.83 11.93 -2.83
C GLN A 39 9.62 13.25 -2.76
N TYR A 40 10.29 13.65 -3.82
CA TYR A 40 11.11 14.88 -3.86
C TYR A 40 10.29 16.15 -4.16
N LEU A 41 9.02 16.02 -4.53
CA LEU A 41 8.10 17.14 -4.69
C LEU A 41 7.51 17.57 -3.32
N GLU A 42 6.82 18.71 -3.29
CA GLU A 42 6.23 19.26 -2.07
C GLU A 42 5.34 18.24 -1.32
N ARG A 43 4.60 17.42 -2.06
CA ARG A 43 3.75 16.37 -1.49
C ARG A 43 4.54 15.33 -0.69
N GLY A 44 5.78 15.04 -1.07
CA GLY A 44 6.66 14.13 -0.33
C GLY A 44 7.07 14.64 1.06
N ARG A 45 6.97 15.94 1.32
CA ARG A 45 7.18 16.50 2.66
C ARG A 45 6.06 16.13 3.62
N THR A 46 4.85 16.03 3.10
CA THR A 46 3.66 15.64 3.88
C THR A 46 3.54 14.12 3.98
N TYR A 47 3.80 13.40 2.88
CA TYR A 47 3.70 11.95 2.76
C TYR A 47 5.05 11.37 2.29
N PRO A 48 5.99 11.12 3.21
CA PRO A 48 7.38 10.84 2.85
C PRO A 48 7.66 9.44 2.31
N PHE A 49 6.72 8.50 2.44
CA PHE A 49 6.93 7.12 2.03
C PHE A 49 6.21 6.79 0.74
N LEU A 50 6.91 6.17 -0.21
CA LEU A 50 6.28 5.56 -1.37
C LEU A 50 5.67 4.22 -0.96
N LEU A 51 4.38 4.03 -1.24
CA LEU A 51 3.70 2.77 -1.01
C LEU A 51 3.85 1.85 -2.22
N VAL A 52 4.32 0.63 -1.98
CA VAL A 52 4.26 -0.49 -2.91
C VAL A 52 3.23 -1.49 -2.41
N SER A 53 2.27 -1.82 -3.26
CA SER A 53 1.21 -2.80 -2.98
C SER A 53 1.37 -3.97 -3.94
N ASN A 54 2.28 -4.88 -3.58
CA ASN A 54 2.60 -6.02 -4.41
C ASN A 54 1.63 -7.18 -4.21
N HIS A 55 1.49 -8.02 -5.25
CA HIS A 55 0.77 -9.29 -5.16
C HIS A 55 1.49 -10.25 -4.21
N PRO A 56 0.86 -10.70 -3.11
CA PRO A 56 1.43 -11.71 -2.25
C PRO A 56 1.34 -13.10 -2.89
N ARG A 57 2.17 -14.05 -2.41
CA ARG A 57 2.17 -15.41 -2.94
C ARG A 57 0.98 -16.26 -2.50
N TRP A 58 0.34 -15.91 -1.40
CA TRP A 58 -0.67 -16.74 -0.72
C TRP A 58 -2.11 -16.36 -1.06
N ARG A 59 -2.32 -15.30 -1.82
CA ARG A 59 -3.66 -14.94 -2.28
C ARG A 59 -3.63 -14.37 -3.70
N VAL A 60 -4.78 -14.41 -4.35
CA VAL A 60 -4.99 -13.86 -5.69
C VAL A 60 -5.96 -12.70 -5.55
N HIS A 61 -5.44 -11.48 -5.58
CA HIS A 61 -6.18 -10.28 -5.19
C HIS A 61 -6.84 -10.50 -3.80
N ALA A 62 -8.14 -10.36 -3.66
CA ALA A 62 -8.86 -10.60 -2.41
C ALA A 62 -9.28 -12.06 -2.17
N ASN A 63 -8.96 -12.96 -3.10
CA ASN A 63 -9.28 -14.39 -2.93
C ASN A 63 -8.21 -15.09 -2.07
N LEU A 64 -8.63 -16.09 -1.31
CA LEU A 64 -7.78 -16.95 -0.48
C LEU A 64 -7.23 -16.25 0.78
N ASP A 65 -7.65 -15.04 1.11
CA ASP A 65 -7.19 -14.36 2.32
C ASP A 65 -7.68 -15.05 3.61
N ASP A 66 -8.72 -15.88 3.53
CA ASP A 66 -9.28 -16.69 4.60
C ASP A 66 -8.66 -18.10 4.73
N VAL A 67 -7.79 -18.51 3.80
CA VAL A 67 -7.13 -19.82 3.83
C VAL A 67 -5.98 -19.84 4.83
N THR A 68 -6.14 -20.57 5.94
CA THR A 68 -5.22 -20.55 7.07
C THR A 68 -3.80 -21.00 6.73
N TRP A 69 -3.62 -22.02 5.91
CA TRP A 69 -2.26 -22.52 5.55
C TRP A 69 -1.45 -21.46 4.80
N PHE A 70 -2.09 -20.62 3.98
CA PHE A 70 -1.38 -19.53 3.30
C PHE A 70 -0.95 -18.46 4.29
N ARG A 71 -1.69 -18.27 5.38
CA ARG A 71 -1.36 -17.32 6.44
C ARG A 71 -0.26 -17.80 7.37
N GLU A 72 0.14 -19.06 7.29
CA GLU A 72 1.24 -19.66 8.06
C GLU A 72 2.61 -19.50 7.38
N MET A 73 2.66 -18.97 6.15
CA MET A 73 3.92 -18.69 5.47
C MET A 73 4.71 -17.61 6.21
N GLU A 74 5.93 -17.92 6.65
CA GLU A 74 6.74 -17.08 7.54
C GLU A 74 6.93 -15.64 7.03
N GLU A 75 7.12 -15.46 5.73
CA GLU A 75 7.32 -14.14 5.12
C GLU A 75 6.05 -13.28 5.11
N TYR A 76 4.90 -13.89 5.30
CA TYR A 76 3.59 -13.31 5.01
C TYR A 76 2.58 -13.50 6.12
N VAL A 77 3.01 -14.11 7.20
CA VAL A 77 2.21 -14.23 8.40
C VAL A 77 1.77 -12.84 8.86
N LYS A 78 0.49 -12.68 9.10
CA LYS A 78 -0.05 -11.46 9.70
C LYS A 78 0.63 -11.21 11.05
N VAL A 79 0.86 -9.96 11.37
CA VAL A 79 1.46 -9.55 12.64
C VAL A 79 0.36 -9.51 13.70
N THR A 80 0.49 -10.33 14.75
CA THR A 80 -0.45 -10.27 15.86
C THR A 80 -0.13 -9.06 16.72
N GLY A 81 -1.07 -8.15 16.82
CA GLY A 81 -0.96 -6.98 17.69
C GLY A 81 -1.13 -7.33 19.18
N PRO A 82 -0.84 -6.40 20.08
CA PRO A 82 -1.06 -6.57 21.52
C PRO A 82 -2.53 -6.73 21.89
N ASP A 83 -3.43 -6.40 20.99
CA ASP A 83 -4.88 -6.56 21.04
C ASP A 83 -5.36 -7.93 20.52
N GLY A 84 -4.45 -8.81 20.11
CA GLY A 84 -4.76 -10.13 19.55
C GLY A 84 -5.20 -10.11 18.08
N TYR A 85 -5.48 -8.94 17.50
CA TYR A 85 -5.86 -8.81 16.09
C TYR A 85 -4.68 -9.13 15.17
N LYS A 86 -4.96 -9.74 14.01
CA LYS A 86 -3.95 -10.13 13.02
C LYS A 86 -3.89 -9.08 11.89
N TYR A 87 -2.93 -8.18 11.99
CA TYR A 87 -2.69 -7.10 11.04
C TYR A 87 -1.91 -7.56 9.81
N GLU A 88 -2.19 -6.98 8.65
CA GLU A 88 -1.38 -7.17 7.45
C GLU A 88 0.07 -6.76 7.69
N PRO A 89 1.07 -7.53 7.21
CA PRO A 89 2.47 -7.18 7.36
C PRO A 89 2.81 -5.93 6.54
N LEU A 90 3.30 -4.90 7.20
CA LEU A 90 3.84 -3.69 6.59
C LEU A 90 5.37 -3.75 6.65
N TRP A 91 6.03 -3.84 5.50
CA TRP A 91 7.48 -3.86 5.45
C TRP A 91 8.04 -2.45 5.54
N VAL A 92 9.03 -2.27 6.42
CA VAL A 92 9.71 -1.01 6.68
C VAL A 92 11.22 -1.26 6.69
N HIS A 93 11.98 -0.41 6.00
CA HIS A 93 13.45 -0.52 6.00
C HIS A 93 14.02 -0.20 7.39
N PRO A 94 15.11 -0.88 7.85
CA PRO A 94 15.69 -0.63 9.18
C PRO A 94 16.04 0.84 9.44
N THR A 95 16.56 1.55 8.45
CA THR A 95 16.89 2.99 8.59
C THR A 95 15.64 3.82 8.91
N ASP A 96 14.53 3.55 8.23
CA ASP A 96 13.27 4.28 8.45
C ASP A 96 12.64 3.89 9.78
N ALA A 97 12.73 2.61 10.15
CA ALA A 97 12.24 2.11 11.43
C ALA A 97 12.93 2.80 12.60
N VAL A 98 14.26 2.95 12.55
CA VAL A 98 15.04 3.68 13.57
C VAL A 98 14.58 5.13 13.69
N VAL A 99 14.40 5.83 12.56
CA VAL A 99 13.95 7.24 12.56
C VAL A 99 12.55 7.40 13.14
N LEU A 100 11.68 6.41 12.90
CA LEU A 100 10.30 6.41 13.38
C LEU A 100 10.13 5.80 14.78
N GLY A 101 11.19 5.21 15.35
CA GLY A 101 11.14 4.50 16.62
C GLY A 101 10.27 3.25 16.58
N LEU A 102 10.32 2.48 15.46
CA LEU A 102 9.51 1.31 15.20
C LEU A 102 10.34 0.02 15.29
N GLU A 103 9.70 -1.03 15.78
CA GLU A 103 10.24 -2.38 15.82
C GLU A 103 9.29 -3.38 15.12
N THR A 104 9.83 -4.54 14.77
CA THR A 104 8.98 -5.63 14.24
C THR A 104 7.96 -6.05 15.30
N GLY A 105 6.70 -6.08 14.93
CA GLY A 105 5.57 -6.38 15.81
C GLY A 105 4.76 -5.15 16.21
N ASP A 106 5.29 -3.94 16.00
CA ASP A 106 4.52 -2.72 16.25
C ASP A 106 3.33 -2.60 15.30
N ILE A 107 2.24 -2.04 15.81
CA ILE A 107 1.08 -1.72 14.98
C ILE A 107 1.07 -0.23 14.70
N VAL A 108 0.90 0.09 13.42
CA VAL A 108 1.00 1.44 12.90
C VAL A 108 -0.18 1.82 12.03
N LYS A 109 -0.42 3.10 11.92
CA LYS A 109 -1.37 3.72 10.98
C LYS A 109 -0.62 4.22 9.76
N LEU A 110 -0.99 3.71 8.60
CA LEU A 110 -0.58 4.18 7.29
C LEU A 110 -1.71 5.03 6.73
N TYR A 111 -1.45 6.27 6.30
CA TYR A 111 -2.51 7.19 5.92
C TYR A 111 -2.11 8.25 4.92
N LYS A 112 -3.11 8.77 4.26
CA LYS A 112 -3.11 10.00 3.45
C LYS A 112 -4.51 10.64 3.52
N GLU A 113 -4.75 11.69 2.74
CA GLU A 113 -6.04 12.39 2.72
C GLU A 113 -7.22 11.50 2.30
N ARG A 114 -6.97 10.47 1.51
CA ARG A 114 -7.99 9.54 1.02
C ARG A 114 -8.51 8.61 2.11
N GLY A 115 -7.66 8.20 3.03
CA GLY A 115 -8.03 7.30 4.10
C GLY A 115 -6.85 6.84 4.94
N ALA A 116 -7.12 5.87 5.80
CA ALA A 116 -6.14 5.29 6.69
C ALA A 116 -6.33 3.79 6.84
N VAL A 117 -5.21 3.07 6.95
CA VAL A 117 -5.17 1.63 7.08
C VAL A 117 -4.17 1.22 8.16
N MET A 118 -4.48 0.15 8.88
CA MET A 118 -3.60 -0.43 9.88
C MET A 118 -2.65 -1.45 9.26
N GLY A 119 -1.45 -1.52 9.81
CA GLY A 119 -0.46 -2.54 9.43
C GLY A 119 0.42 -2.94 10.59
N GLY A 120 0.88 -4.19 10.58
CA GLY A 120 1.86 -4.70 11.53
C GLY A 120 3.27 -4.61 10.96
N VAL A 121 4.16 -3.91 11.64
CA VAL A 121 5.51 -3.64 11.17
C VAL A 121 6.34 -4.92 11.06
N ARG A 122 7.02 -5.06 9.94
CA ARG A 122 8.14 -5.97 9.71
C ARG A 122 9.34 -5.18 9.24
N VAL A 123 10.32 -5.03 10.11
CA VAL A 123 11.60 -4.40 9.76
C VAL A 123 12.42 -5.37 8.90
N THR A 124 12.79 -4.93 7.70
CA THR A 124 13.51 -5.78 6.73
C THR A 124 14.33 -4.98 5.73
N GLU A 125 15.52 -5.46 5.37
CA GLU A 125 16.34 -4.91 4.29
C GLU A 125 15.84 -5.27 2.88
N ARG A 126 14.76 -6.04 2.75
CA ARG A 126 14.15 -6.44 1.48
C ARG A 126 13.35 -5.33 0.81
N ILE A 127 13.23 -4.17 1.43
CA ILE A 127 12.61 -2.95 0.90
C ILE A 127 13.63 -1.80 0.93
N MET A 128 13.50 -0.84 0.04
CA MET A 128 14.40 0.34 0.00
C MET A 128 14.03 1.36 1.09
N PRO A 129 15.01 2.13 1.60
CA PRO A 129 14.70 3.29 2.45
C PRO A 129 13.73 4.24 1.76
N GLY A 130 12.79 4.81 2.53
CA GLY A 130 11.75 5.69 2.00
C GLY A 130 10.61 4.99 1.28
N VAL A 131 10.62 3.65 1.21
CA VAL A 131 9.57 2.83 0.61
C VAL A 131 8.97 1.91 1.66
N VAL A 132 7.66 1.77 1.66
CA VAL A 132 6.94 0.80 2.48
C VAL A 132 6.12 -0.13 1.61
N ALA A 133 5.99 -1.39 1.99
CA ALA A 133 5.20 -2.37 1.25
C ALA A 133 4.06 -2.90 2.13
N LEU A 134 2.84 -2.75 1.61
CA LEU A 134 1.62 -3.34 2.17
C LEU A 134 0.99 -4.21 1.07
N PRO A 135 0.97 -5.54 1.21
CA PRO A 135 0.47 -6.43 0.16
C PRO A 135 -0.98 -6.14 -0.21
N GLU A 136 -1.31 -6.24 -1.50
CA GLU A 136 -2.69 -6.08 -1.95
C GLU A 136 -3.59 -7.25 -1.55
N GLY A 137 -4.90 -7.03 -1.60
CA GLY A 137 -5.92 -8.08 -1.49
C GLY A 137 -6.35 -8.41 -0.08
N ALA A 138 -5.84 -7.75 0.95
CA ALA A 138 -6.42 -7.86 2.29
C ALA A 138 -7.88 -7.36 2.29
N TRP A 139 -8.73 -8.07 3.03
CA TRP A 139 -10.13 -7.69 3.14
C TRP A 139 -10.30 -6.40 3.94
N HIS A 140 -11.17 -5.55 3.43
CA HIS A 140 -11.48 -4.28 4.06
C HIS A 140 -12.33 -4.53 5.33
N ASP A 141 -11.84 -4.06 6.46
CA ASP A 141 -12.54 -4.08 7.76
C ASP A 141 -12.55 -2.66 8.33
N ALA A 142 -13.36 -1.80 7.71
CA ALA A 142 -13.44 -0.41 8.12
C ALA A 142 -14.30 -0.22 9.36
N ASP A 143 -13.87 0.69 10.22
CA ASP A 143 -14.75 1.31 11.18
C ASP A 143 -15.73 2.22 10.44
N MET A 144 -16.98 1.82 10.38
CA MET A 144 -18.04 2.59 9.71
C MET A 144 -18.39 3.86 10.48
N TRP A 145 -17.97 3.98 11.74
CA TRP A 145 -18.20 5.08 12.64
C TRP A 145 -16.87 5.73 13.02
N GLY A 146 -16.72 7.01 12.81
CA GLY A 146 -15.49 7.73 13.12
C GLY A 146 -14.56 7.93 11.92
N ASP A 147 -13.28 7.65 12.06
CA ASP A 147 -12.20 7.96 11.09
C ASP A 147 -12.24 7.11 9.81
N ARG A 148 -13.14 6.17 9.69
CA ARG A 148 -13.15 5.17 8.61
C ARG A 148 -11.81 4.44 8.47
N LEU A 149 -11.17 4.19 9.59
CA LEU A 149 -9.90 3.47 9.67
C LEU A 149 -10.12 2.01 9.27
N ASP A 150 -9.38 1.55 8.29
CA ASP A 150 -9.40 0.16 7.88
C ASP A 150 -8.44 -0.67 8.73
N TRP A 151 -8.97 -1.62 9.48
CA TRP A 151 -8.23 -2.53 10.33
C TRP A 151 -7.70 -3.77 9.57
N GLY A 152 -8.36 -4.11 8.47
CA GLY A 152 -8.05 -5.29 7.66
C GLY A 152 -6.74 -5.23 6.88
N GLY A 153 -6.22 -4.03 6.63
CA GLY A 153 -5.00 -3.83 5.86
C GLY A 153 -5.23 -3.70 4.35
N CYS A 154 -6.41 -3.26 3.93
CA CYS A 154 -6.73 -3.08 2.52
C CYS A 154 -5.97 -1.89 1.91
N ALA A 155 -4.96 -2.16 1.10
CA ALA A 155 -4.12 -1.12 0.48
C ALA A 155 -4.92 -0.13 -0.38
N ASN A 156 -6.08 -0.53 -0.92
CA ASN A 156 -6.94 0.34 -1.72
C ASN A 156 -7.50 1.53 -0.93
N THR A 157 -7.53 1.46 0.39
CA THR A 157 -7.95 2.57 1.27
C THR A 157 -7.05 3.80 1.10
N VAL A 158 -5.78 3.59 0.79
CA VAL A 158 -4.77 4.65 0.65
C VAL A 158 -4.17 4.76 -0.74
N SER A 159 -4.43 3.84 -1.67
CA SER A 159 -3.94 3.94 -3.05
C SER A 159 -4.74 4.97 -3.84
N SER A 160 -4.17 5.46 -4.96
CA SER A 160 -4.87 6.39 -5.84
C SER A 160 -6.05 5.71 -6.54
N ASP A 161 -7.13 6.45 -6.74
CA ASP A 161 -8.27 6.08 -7.58
C ASP A 161 -8.28 6.83 -8.93
N GLU A 162 -7.28 7.67 -9.17
CA GLU A 162 -7.12 8.32 -10.46
C GLU A 162 -6.61 7.30 -11.49
N PRO A 163 -7.38 7.02 -12.54
CA PRO A 163 -6.94 6.08 -13.57
C PRO A 163 -5.83 6.65 -14.42
N THR A 164 -5.01 5.78 -15.00
CA THR A 164 -4.05 6.20 -16.04
C THR A 164 -4.77 6.75 -17.26
N ALA A 165 -4.17 7.76 -17.89
CA ALA A 165 -4.87 8.59 -18.88
C ALA A 165 -5.45 7.84 -20.09
N TRP A 166 -4.80 6.79 -20.59
CA TRP A 166 -5.24 6.09 -21.79
C TRP A 166 -5.84 4.71 -21.54
N SER A 167 -5.20 3.95 -20.70
CA SER A 167 -5.65 2.58 -20.42
C SER A 167 -6.69 2.51 -19.31
N HIS A 168 -6.89 3.59 -18.57
CA HIS A 168 -7.70 3.64 -17.36
C HIS A 168 -7.31 2.57 -16.32
N GLY A 169 -6.01 2.19 -16.34
CA GLY A 169 -5.44 1.26 -15.37
C GLY A 169 -5.29 1.89 -13.98
N ASN A 170 -5.15 1.05 -12.97
CA ASN A 170 -4.94 1.50 -11.60
C ASN A 170 -3.45 1.69 -11.27
N PRO A 171 -2.96 2.90 -10.94
CA PRO A 171 -1.57 3.17 -10.61
C PRO A 171 -1.24 2.93 -9.12
N HIS A 172 -1.68 1.81 -8.56
CA HIS A 172 -1.64 1.53 -7.12
C HIS A 172 -0.23 1.44 -6.49
N ASN A 173 0.84 1.37 -7.28
CA ASN A 173 2.23 1.31 -6.81
C ASN A 173 2.97 2.65 -6.88
N SER A 174 2.29 3.76 -7.00
CA SER A 174 2.90 5.09 -7.14
C SER A 174 2.26 6.16 -6.26
N CYS A 175 1.72 5.79 -5.12
CA CYS A 175 1.14 6.74 -4.18
C CYS A 175 2.05 6.98 -2.97
N LEU A 176 2.02 8.21 -2.45
CA LEU A 176 2.72 8.60 -1.24
C LEU A 176 1.81 8.47 -0.02
N VAL A 177 2.40 8.05 1.08
CA VAL A 177 1.72 7.82 2.35
C VAL A 177 2.55 8.34 3.52
N ARG A 178 1.90 8.50 4.66
CA ARG A 178 2.55 8.76 5.93
C ARG A 178 2.31 7.61 6.90
N LEU A 179 3.34 7.32 7.68
CA LEU A 179 3.37 6.26 8.67
C LEU A 179 3.54 6.86 10.07
N ARG A 180 2.79 6.37 11.05
CA ARG A 180 2.97 6.70 12.45
C ARG A 180 2.51 5.58 13.38
N PRO A 181 3.06 5.50 14.60
CA PRO A 181 2.51 4.66 15.66
C PRO A 181 1.05 5.01 15.96
N LEU A 182 0.32 4.07 16.56
CA LEU A 182 -1.02 4.33 17.08
C LEU A 182 -0.99 5.31 18.25
N THR A 183 -1.98 6.16 18.32
CA THR A 183 -2.30 6.93 19.52
C THR A 183 -2.87 6.03 20.61
N ASP A 184 -2.87 6.49 21.86
CA ASP A 184 -3.47 5.73 22.97
C ASP A 184 -4.98 5.52 22.78
N ALA A 185 -5.67 6.47 22.16
CA ALA A 185 -7.08 6.35 21.81
C ALA A 185 -7.32 5.23 20.77
N GLU A 186 -6.48 5.16 19.73
CA GLU A 186 -6.56 4.09 18.73
C GLU A 186 -6.20 2.72 19.32
N ARG A 187 -5.24 2.65 20.23
CA ARG A 187 -4.93 1.41 20.99
C ARG A 187 -6.09 0.97 21.87
N ALA A 188 -6.72 1.90 22.56
CA ALA A 188 -7.89 1.61 23.38
C ALA A 188 -9.09 1.15 22.56
N GLU A 189 -9.26 1.69 21.34
CA GLU A 189 -10.29 1.23 20.41
C GLU A 189 -10.01 -0.18 19.90
N ALA A 190 -8.74 -0.49 19.54
CA ALA A 190 -8.32 -1.83 19.17
C ALA A 190 -8.69 -2.85 20.27
N ALA A 191 -8.35 -2.56 21.52
CA ALA A 191 -8.67 -3.41 22.66
C ALA A 191 -10.19 -3.60 22.87
N ARG A 192 -10.99 -2.56 22.63
CA ARG A 192 -12.46 -2.65 22.69
C ARG A 192 -13.04 -3.55 21.60
N ARG A 193 -12.50 -3.49 20.39
CA ARG A 193 -12.92 -4.31 19.25
C ARG A 193 -12.64 -5.79 19.50
N GLU A 194 -11.50 -6.11 20.10
CA GLU A 194 -11.17 -7.48 20.53
C GLU A 194 -12.17 -7.99 21.54
N ALA A 195 -12.41 -7.23 22.62
CA ALA A 195 -13.36 -7.59 23.66
C ALA A 195 -14.80 -7.81 23.13
N ALA A 196 -15.17 -7.14 22.03
CA ALA A 196 -16.45 -7.30 21.35
C ALA A 196 -16.52 -8.51 20.39
N GLY A 197 -15.49 -9.37 20.35
CA GLY A 197 -15.47 -10.61 19.56
C GLY A 197 -15.26 -10.41 18.06
N ARG A 198 -14.85 -9.22 17.60
CA ARG A 198 -14.55 -8.98 16.17
C ARG A 198 -13.28 -9.68 15.69
N GLY A 199 -12.43 -10.14 16.59
CA GLY A 199 -11.25 -10.96 16.29
C GLY A 199 -11.57 -12.36 15.79
N GLU A 200 -12.83 -12.83 15.87
CA GLU A 200 -13.21 -14.18 15.39
C GLU A 200 -13.50 -14.26 13.88
N VAL A 201 -13.82 -13.14 13.24
CA VAL A 201 -14.09 -13.11 11.79
C VAL A 201 -12.81 -13.19 10.94
N ALA A 202 -11.67 -12.96 11.56
CA ALA A 202 -10.34 -12.98 10.91
C ALA A 202 -9.53 -14.27 11.19
N ARG A 203 -10.18 -15.35 11.63
CA ARG A 203 -9.56 -16.68 11.81
C ARG A 203 -9.62 -17.51 10.55
#